data_0818a2686a6daf551c1ed45934310103
#
_entry.id   0818a2686a6daf551c1ed45934310103
#
_cell.length_a   1.000
_cell.length_b   1.000
_cell.length_c   1.000
_cell.angle_alpha   90.00
_cell.angle_beta   90.00
_cell.angle_gamma   90.00
#
_symmetry.space_group_name_H-M   'P 1'
#
loop_
_entity.id
_entity.type
_entity.pdbx_description
1 polymer ?
#
loop_
_entity_poly.entity_id
_entity_poly.type
_entity_poly.pdbx_seq_one_letter_code
_entity_poly.pdbx_strand_id
1 'polypeptide(L)'
;MDGLAATEAIRRLPERQAPHIFSETEIVDLLAAARRLGPAPGLRGAVYETLFGLIAATGMRIGEALSLCNGDVDLKDGMLTIRRTKFGKSRQIPMHPTTVDALRRYRWLRDLAEGASADDGPFFVGTRGRRRGLPLGTHQVHCVFGNLRQQLGWGNRGAHHAPRIHDLRHTFVVHRIVLWQAQGVDIDQAMLSLSTY
;
A
#
# COMPACT_ATOMS: atom_id res chain seq x y z
N MET A 1 53.94 -12.21 -15.33
CA MET A 1 53.21 -12.73 -14.15
C MET A 1 52.27 -11.66 -13.63
N ASP A 2 51.12 -11.43 -14.20
CA ASP A 2 50.13 -10.48 -13.64
C ASP A 2 48.71 -10.75 -14.20
N GLY A 3 48.32 -12.02 -14.17
CA GLY A 3 47.01 -12.43 -14.68
C GLY A 3 45.99 -12.91 -13.65
N LEU A 4 46.27 -12.79 -12.34
CA LEU A 4 45.47 -13.43 -11.31
C LEU A 4 44.70 -12.46 -10.40
N ALA A 5 44.86 -11.16 -10.54
CA ALA A 5 44.21 -10.17 -9.70
C ALA A 5 42.87 -9.65 -10.20
N ALA A 6 42.46 -9.98 -11.43
CA ALA A 6 41.22 -9.47 -12.03
C ALA A 6 39.95 -10.30 -11.76
N THR A 7 40.08 -11.49 -11.16
CA THR A 7 38.97 -12.45 -11.03
C THR A 7 38.27 -12.36 -9.66
N GLU A 8 38.78 -11.59 -8.71
CA GLU A 8 38.26 -11.56 -7.32
C GLU A 8 37.28 -10.44 -7.02
N ALA A 9 36.98 -9.58 -7.98
CA ALA A 9 36.05 -8.47 -7.80
C ALA A 9 34.65 -8.73 -8.39
N ILE A 10 34.19 -9.99 -8.45
CA ILE A 10 32.76 -10.27 -8.57
C ILE A 10 32.16 -9.90 -7.21
N ARG A 11 31.81 -8.61 -7.05
CA ARG A 11 30.96 -8.12 -5.95
C ARG A 11 29.79 -9.09 -5.86
N ARG A 12 29.77 -9.92 -4.82
CA ARG A 12 28.60 -10.71 -4.45
C ARG A 12 27.46 -9.71 -4.32
N LEU A 13 26.56 -9.67 -5.32
CA LEU A 13 25.33 -8.93 -5.20
C LEU A 13 24.67 -9.42 -3.92
N PRO A 14 24.25 -8.49 -3.03
CA PRO A 14 23.60 -8.89 -1.79
C PRO A 14 22.44 -9.80 -2.15
N GLU A 15 22.42 -10.98 -1.56
CA GLU A 15 21.38 -11.98 -1.77
C GLU A 15 20.02 -11.31 -1.54
N ARG A 16 19.18 -11.29 -2.57
CA ARG A 16 17.86 -10.66 -2.48
C ARG A 16 17.03 -11.51 -1.52
N GLN A 17 16.82 -10.98 -0.32
CA GLN A 17 15.95 -11.65 0.64
C GLN A 17 14.51 -11.69 0.09
N ALA A 18 13.85 -12.83 0.29
CA ALA A 18 12.46 -13.00 -0.13
C ALA A 18 11.55 -11.97 0.58
N PRO A 19 10.55 -11.42 -0.12
CA PRO A 19 9.57 -10.53 0.50
C PRO A 19 8.75 -11.28 1.55
N HIS A 20 8.31 -10.55 2.58
CA HIS A 20 7.34 -11.09 3.52
C HIS A 20 5.97 -11.20 2.84
N ILE A 21 5.34 -12.36 2.95
CA ILE A 21 3.94 -12.55 2.51
C ILE A 21 3.07 -12.55 3.76
N PHE A 22 2.25 -11.50 3.89
CA PHE A 22 1.35 -11.36 5.02
C PHE A 22 0.25 -12.41 4.99
N SER A 23 -0.03 -13.04 6.13
CA SER A 23 -1.26 -13.80 6.31
C SER A 23 -2.46 -12.87 6.42
N GLU A 24 -3.66 -13.42 6.25
CA GLU A 24 -4.91 -12.66 6.47
C GLU A 24 -4.99 -12.10 7.89
N THR A 25 -4.59 -12.88 8.89
CA THR A 25 -4.54 -12.46 10.30
C THR A 25 -3.57 -11.29 10.49
N GLU A 26 -2.38 -11.33 9.91
CA GLU A 26 -1.42 -10.23 10.00
C GLU A 26 -1.97 -8.94 9.37
N ILE A 27 -2.70 -9.05 8.24
CA ILE A 27 -3.36 -7.88 7.63
C ILE A 27 -4.43 -7.33 8.58
N VAL A 28 -5.28 -8.18 9.14
CA VAL A 28 -6.32 -7.77 10.09
C VAL A 28 -5.71 -7.09 11.31
N ASP A 29 -4.63 -7.65 11.88
CA ASP A 29 -3.93 -7.09 13.03
C ASP A 29 -3.31 -5.72 12.71
N LEU A 30 -2.70 -5.57 11.52
CA LEU A 30 -2.19 -4.28 11.04
C LEU A 30 -3.28 -3.21 10.98
N LEU A 31 -4.41 -3.55 10.36
CA LEU A 31 -5.54 -2.62 10.21
C LEU A 31 -6.15 -2.26 11.57
N ALA A 32 -6.31 -3.24 12.47
CA ALA A 32 -6.78 -3.02 13.82
C ALA A 32 -5.82 -2.15 14.65
N ALA A 33 -4.51 -2.36 14.52
CA ALA A 33 -3.50 -1.53 15.17
C ALA A 33 -3.48 -0.11 14.60
N ALA A 34 -3.62 0.05 13.28
CA ALA A 34 -3.72 1.35 12.63
C ALA A 34 -4.96 2.13 13.09
N ARG A 35 -6.12 1.47 13.19
CA ARG A 35 -7.37 2.07 13.68
C ARG A 35 -7.22 2.67 15.08
N ARG A 36 -6.39 2.05 15.93
CA ARG A 36 -6.13 2.52 17.31
C ARG A 36 -5.12 3.67 17.41
N LEU A 37 -4.57 4.17 16.31
CA LEU A 37 -3.68 5.33 16.32
C LEU A 37 -4.42 6.57 16.82
N GLY A 38 -4.09 6.98 18.02
CA GLY A 38 -4.79 8.02 18.77
C GLY A 38 -4.60 9.46 18.26
N PRO A 39 -5.43 10.39 18.80
CA PRO A 39 -6.54 10.12 19.72
C PRO A 39 -7.71 9.42 19.03
N ALA A 40 -8.36 8.49 19.76
CA ALA A 40 -9.53 7.78 19.24
C ALA A 40 -10.83 8.39 19.84
N PRO A 41 -11.96 8.43 19.10
CA PRO A 41 -12.05 8.20 17.65
C PRO A 41 -11.47 9.39 16.88
N GLY A 42 -10.61 9.14 15.91
CA GLY A 42 -9.94 10.23 15.22
C GLY A 42 -9.55 9.90 13.77
N LEU A 43 -9.46 10.96 12.97
CA LEU A 43 -9.08 10.87 11.57
C LEU A 43 -7.77 10.12 11.35
N ARG A 44 -6.81 10.23 12.30
CA ARG A 44 -5.50 9.59 12.14
C ARG A 44 -5.60 8.07 11.99
N GLY A 45 -6.35 7.39 12.85
CA GLY A 45 -6.54 5.94 12.74
C GLY A 45 -7.19 5.56 11.41
N ALA A 46 -8.24 6.29 11.02
CA ALA A 46 -8.95 6.06 9.76
C ALA A 46 -8.05 6.24 8.52
N VAL A 47 -7.15 7.25 8.52
CA VAL A 47 -6.18 7.46 7.42
C VAL A 47 -5.31 6.23 7.22
N TYR A 48 -4.65 5.76 8.27
CA TYR A 48 -3.66 4.66 8.13
C TYR A 48 -4.33 3.31 7.93
N GLU A 49 -5.43 3.04 8.61
CA GLU A 49 -6.24 1.83 8.37
C GLU A 49 -6.67 1.75 6.91
N THR A 50 -7.26 2.83 6.38
CA THR A 50 -7.76 2.87 5.01
C THR A 50 -6.62 2.79 3.99
N LEU A 51 -5.51 3.49 4.23
CA LEU A 51 -4.35 3.47 3.34
C LEU A 51 -3.74 2.07 3.24
N PHE A 52 -3.48 1.41 4.37
CA PHE A 52 -2.90 0.06 4.36
C PHE A 52 -3.87 -0.97 3.80
N GLY A 53 -5.16 -0.85 4.13
CA GLY A 53 -6.21 -1.70 3.56
C GLY A 53 -6.33 -1.54 2.05
N LEU A 54 -6.25 -0.30 1.53
CA LEU A 54 -6.28 -0.03 0.11
C LEU A 54 -5.08 -0.67 -0.62
N ILE A 55 -3.87 -0.54 -0.08
CA ILE A 55 -2.67 -1.15 -0.66
C ILE A 55 -2.80 -2.69 -0.65
N ALA A 56 -3.27 -3.28 0.45
CA ALA A 56 -3.47 -4.71 0.56
C ALA A 56 -4.55 -5.25 -0.40
N ALA A 57 -5.64 -4.49 -0.62
CA ALA A 57 -6.76 -4.89 -1.46
C ALA A 57 -6.53 -4.68 -2.97
N THR A 58 -5.63 -3.77 -3.36
CA THR A 58 -5.44 -3.38 -4.76
C THR A 58 -4.04 -3.66 -5.28
N GLY A 59 -3.08 -3.89 -4.40
CA GLY A 59 -1.68 -4.07 -4.78
C GLY A 59 -1.01 -2.82 -5.35
N MET A 60 -1.61 -1.64 -5.23
CA MET A 60 -1.02 -0.39 -5.72
C MET A 60 0.27 -0.02 -4.98
N ARG A 61 1.12 0.79 -5.62
CA ARG A 61 2.32 1.32 -4.96
C ARG A 61 1.94 2.38 -3.94
N ILE A 62 2.70 2.46 -2.83
CA ILE A 62 2.48 3.50 -1.81
C ILE A 62 2.46 4.91 -2.41
N GLY A 63 3.38 5.21 -3.33
CA GLY A 63 3.41 6.52 -4.00
C GLY A 63 2.16 6.80 -4.82
N GLU A 64 1.60 5.78 -5.47
CA GLU A 64 0.35 5.89 -6.21
C GLU A 64 -0.83 6.17 -5.26
N ALA A 65 -0.91 5.44 -4.14
CA ALA A 65 -1.95 5.66 -3.13
C ALA A 65 -1.88 7.07 -2.53
N LEU A 66 -0.68 7.58 -2.25
CA LEU A 66 -0.49 8.91 -1.67
C LEU A 66 -0.69 10.06 -2.65
N SER A 67 -0.62 9.79 -3.95
CA SER A 67 -0.89 10.79 -5.01
C SER A 67 -2.34 10.82 -5.48
N LEU A 68 -3.24 9.99 -4.91
CA LEU A 68 -4.65 10.02 -5.24
C LEU A 68 -5.28 11.37 -4.88
N CYS A 69 -5.99 11.93 -5.83
CA CYS A 69 -6.89 13.06 -5.62
C CYS A 69 -8.33 12.56 -5.39
N ASN A 70 -9.20 13.41 -4.91
CA ASN A 70 -10.60 13.06 -4.66
C ASN A 70 -11.32 12.57 -5.93
N GLY A 71 -11.07 13.22 -7.06
CA GLY A 71 -11.64 12.86 -8.37
C GLY A 71 -11.07 11.56 -8.97
N ASP A 72 -10.00 11.00 -8.37
CA ASP A 72 -9.46 9.71 -8.78
C ASP A 72 -10.19 8.52 -8.13
N VAL A 73 -11.02 8.79 -7.11
CA VAL A 73 -11.71 7.78 -6.30
C VAL A 73 -13.21 7.84 -6.57
N ASP A 74 -13.64 7.08 -7.55
CA ASP A 74 -15.06 6.95 -7.87
C ASP A 74 -15.70 5.92 -6.91
N LEU A 75 -16.37 6.45 -5.89
CA LEU A 75 -17.08 5.64 -4.89
C LEU A 75 -18.47 5.19 -5.37
N LYS A 76 -18.98 5.71 -6.50
CA LYS A 76 -20.26 5.31 -7.09
C LYS A 76 -20.07 4.04 -7.92
N ASP A 77 -19.11 4.10 -8.84
CA ASP A 77 -18.86 3.00 -9.77
C ASP A 77 -17.78 2.03 -9.26
N GLY A 78 -17.19 2.31 -8.08
CA GLY A 78 -16.20 1.46 -7.45
C GLY A 78 -14.87 1.40 -8.20
N MET A 79 -14.43 2.50 -8.79
CA MET A 79 -13.23 2.58 -9.62
C MET A 79 -12.18 3.53 -9.05
N LEU A 80 -10.90 3.14 -9.17
CA LEU A 80 -9.76 4.02 -8.92
C LEU A 80 -9.08 4.37 -10.23
N THR A 81 -8.75 5.63 -10.42
CA THR A 81 -7.92 6.10 -11.54
C THR A 81 -6.50 6.40 -11.04
N ILE A 82 -5.52 5.61 -11.45
CA ILE A 82 -4.11 5.87 -11.17
C ILE A 82 -3.53 6.66 -12.33
N ARG A 83 -3.19 7.92 -12.05
CA ARG A 83 -2.64 8.83 -13.06
C ARG A 83 -1.11 8.75 -13.09
N ARG A 84 -0.53 8.97 -14.26
CA ARG A 84 0.92 9.16 -14.47
C ARG A 84 1.77 8.08 -13.79
N THR A 85 1.56 6.81 -14.14
CA THR A 85 2.47 5.73 -13.74
C THR A 85 3.88 5.99 -14.31
N LYS A 86 4.87 5.18 -13.91
CA LYS A 86 6.29 5.30 -14.30
C LYS A 86 6.52 5.53 -15.80
N PHE A 87 5.55 5.21 -16.68
CA PHE A 87 5.61 5.37 -18.13
C PHE A 87 4.58 6.39 -18.66
N GLY A 88 4.06 7.29 -17.82
CA GLY A 88 3.08 8.32 -18.21
C GLY A 88 1.67 7.79 -18.53
N LYS A 89 1.44 6.48 -18.42
CA LYS A 89 0.12 5.87 -18.66
C LYS A 89 -0.76 5.97 -17.42
N SER A 90 -2.06 6.17 -17.61
CA SER A 90 -3.07 6.05 -16.55
C SER A 90 -3.74 4.69 -16.65
N ARG A 91 -4.16 4.15 -15.50
CA ARG A 91 -4.93 2.90 -15.45
C ARG A 91 -6.08 3.02 -14.47
N GLN A 92 -7.11 2.21 -14.68
CA GLN A 92 -8.23 2.07 -13.78
C GLN A 92 -8.15 0.74 -13.04
N ILE A 93 -8.51 0.77 -11.76
CA ILE A 93 -8.52 -0.40 -10.87
C ILE A 93 -9.93 -0.54 -10.31
N PRO A 94 -10.65 -1.63 -10.62
CA PRO A 94 -11.91 -1.92 -9.96
C PRO A 94 -11.69 -2.28 -8.51
N MET A 95 -12.53 -1.77 -7.63
CA MET A 95 -12.47 -2.04 -6.19
C MET A 95 -13.56 -3.02 -5.78
N HIS A 96 -13.22 -3.89 -4.83
CA HIS A 96 -14.22 -4.70 -4.15
C HIS A 96 -15.18 -3.81 -3.33
N PRO A 97 -16.48 -4.14 -3.22
CA PRO A 97 -17.46 -3.34 -2.48
C PRO A 97 -17.03 -2.99 -1.04
N THR A 98 -16.40 -3.91 -0.32
CA THR A 98 -15.89 -3.66 1.03
C THR A 98 -14.79 -2.59 1.07
N THR A 99 -13.97 -2.50 0.02
CA THR A 99 -12.95 -1.46 -0.13
C THR A 99 -13.62 -0.11 -0.39
N VAL A 100 -14.63 -0.07 -1.25
CA VAL A 100 -15.44 1.13 -1.52
C VAL A 100 -16.07 1.65 -0.22
N ASP A 101 -16.64 0.77 0.60
CA ASP A 101 -17.25 1.15 1.87
C ASP A 101 -16.23 1.69 2.88
N ALA A 102 -15.02 1.12 2.91
CA ALA A 102 -13.94 1.63 3.74
C ALA A 102 -13.49 3.03 3.31
N LEU A 103 -13.32 3.26 2.00
CA LEU A 103 -12.97 4.56 1.43
C LEU A 103 -14.08 5.60 1.65
N ARG A 104 -15.35 5.20 1.53
CA ARG A 104 -16.51 6.07 1.80
C ARG A 104 -16.54 6.52 3.25
N ARG A 105 -16.32 5.61 4.21
CA ARG A 105 -16.23 5.95 5.63
C ARG A 105 -15.07 6.89 5.92
N TYR A 106 -13.90 6.61 5.34
CA TYR A 106 -12.73 7.48 5.49
C TYR A 106 -13.01 8.89 4.94
N ARG A 107 -13.53 9.00 3.72
CA ARG A 107 -13.88 10.28 3.10
C ARG A 107 -14.84 11.08 3.97
N TRP A 108 -15.88 10.44 4.48
CA TRP A 108 -16.84 11.09 5.38
C TRP A 108 -16.18 11.62 6.66
N LEU A 109 -15.33 10.81 7.33
CA LEU A 109 -14.60 11.23 8.52
C LEU A 109 -13.63 12.37 8.24
N ARG A 110 -12.95 12.33 7.10
CA ARG A 110 -12.02 13.38 6.67
C ARG A 110 -12.78 14.69 6.42
N ASP A 111 -13.86 14.64 5.66
CA ASP A 111 -14.64 15.81 5.28
C ASP A 111 -15.33 16.45 6.52
N LEU A 112 -15.68 15.64 7.50
CA LEU A 112 -16.18 16.13 8.80
C LEU A 112 -15.08 16.86 9.60
N ALA A 113 -13.82 16.39 9.54
CA ALA A 113 -12.72 16.91 10.34
C ALA A 113 -11.97 18.09 9.69
N GLU A 114 -11.87 18.11 8.36
CA GLU A 114 -11.04 19.06 7.59
C GLU A 114 -11.87 19.93 6.61
N GLY A 115 -13.18 19.65 6.48
CA GLY A 115 -14.02 20.22 5.44
C GLY A 115 -13.97 19.46 4.12
N ALA A 116 -15.01 19.62 3.30
CA ALA A 116 -15.05 19.03 1.96
C ALA A 116 -13.95 19.64 1.08
N SER A 117 -13.24 18.80 0.35
CA SER A 117 -12.15 19.20 -0.55
C SER A 117 -12.57 19.03 -2.01
N ALA A 118 -12.03 19.86 -2.90
CA ALA A 118 -12.26 19.80 -4.34
C ALA A 118 -11.72 18.48 -4.93
N ASP A 119 -12.10 18.18 -6.18
CA ASP A 119 -11.72 16.93 -6.87
C ASP A 119 -10.21 16.81 -7.09
N ASP A 120 -9.48 17.91 -7.23
CA ASP A 120 -8.02 17.95 -7.34
C ASP A 120 -7.31 17.93 -5.98
N GLY A 121 -8.04 18.04 -4.88
CA GLY A 121 -7.51 17.94 -3.53
C GLY A 121 -7.04 16.53 -3.18
N PRO A 122 -6.08 16.40 -2.22
CA PRO A 122 -5.52 15.11 -1.84
C PRO A 122 -6.58 14.21 -1.21
N PHE A 123 -6.61 12.94 -1.61
CA PHE A 123 -7.51 11.97 -0.99
C PHE A 123 -7.03 11.62 0.43
N PHE A 124 -5.74 11.29 0.61
CA PHE A 124 -5.15 11.04 1.93
C PHE A 124 -4.44 12.27 2.47
N VAL A 125 -4.83 12.71 3.67
CA VAL A 125 -4.33 13.93 4.29
C VAL A 125 -3.57 13.67 5.58
N GLY A 126 -2.61 14.54 5.89
CA GLY A 126 -1.96 14.60 7.18
C GLY A 126 -2.92 15.04 8.28
N THR A 127 -2.75 14.51 9.49
CA THR A 127 -3.70 14.72 10.61
C THR A 127 -3.10 15.48 11.78
N ARG A 128 -1.84 15.93 11.70
CA ARG A 128 -1.13 16.57 12.81
C ARG A 128 -0.25 17.74 12.39
N GLY A 129 -0.15 18.71 13.29
CA GLY A 129 0.77 19.85 13.18
C GLY A 129 0.59 20.64 11.88
N ARG A 130 1.70 21.15 11.35
CA ARG A 130 1.71 21.96 10.12
C ARG A 130 1.32 21.19 8.85
N ARG A 131 1.20 19.86 8.94
CA ARG A 131 0.80 18.99 7.81
C ARG A 131 -0.68 18.60 7.83
N ARG A 132 -1.44 19.10 8.79
CA ARG A 132 -2.89 18.82 8.87
C ARG A 132 -3.59 19.35 7.62
N GLY A 133 -4.42 18.51 6.98
CA GLY A 133 -5.13 18.83 5.74
C GLY A 133 -4.27 18.82 4.47
N LEU A 134 -2.94 18.78 4.56
CA LEU A 134 -2.03 18.69 3.41
C LEU A 134 -1.84 17.23 2.97
N PRO A 135 -1.35 16.97 1.74
CA PRO A 135 -1.07 15.61 1.27
C PRO A 135 -0.24 14.81 2.28
N LEU A 136 -0.65 13.57 2.53
CA LEU A 136 0.05 12.67 3.45
C LEU A 136 1.44 12.33 2.92
N GLY A 137 2.47 12.57 3.72
CA GLY A 137 3.86 12.38 3.31
C GLY A 137 4.34 10.93 3.42
N THR A 138 5.07 10.44 2.43
CA THR A 138 5.62 9.07 2.38
C THR A 138 6.46 8.74 3.63
N HIS A 139 7.35 9.63 4.04
CA HIS A 139 8.19 9.44 5.25
C HIS A 139 7.34 9.19 6.49
N GLN A 140 6.28 10.00 6.68
CA GLN A 140 5.38 9.86 7.81
C GLN A 140 4.69 8.49 7.83
N VAL A 141 4.29 7.98 6.64
CA VAL A 141 3.66 6.67 6.52
C VAL A 141 4.64 5.55 6.89
N HIS A 142 5.89 5.64 6.42
CA HIS A 142 6.92 4.67 6.81
C HIS A 142 7.22 4.69 8.31
N CYS A 143 7.29 5.85 8.94
CA CYS A 143 7.47 5.96 10.39
C CYS A 143 6.32 5.30 11.15
N VAL A 144 5.07 5.58 10.75
CA VAL A 144 3.89 4.98 11.40
C VAL A 144 3.87 3.47 11.21
N PHE A 145 4.12 2.99 9.99
CA PHE A 145 4.20 1.54 9.74
C PHE A 145 5.30 0.87 10.58
N GLY A 146 6.48 1.50 10.70
CA GLY A 146 7.57 1.00 11.54
C GLY A 146 7.16 0.85 13.00
N ASN A 147 6.45 1.84 13.56
CA ASN A 147 5.95 1.78 14.93
C ASN A 147 4.91 0.68 15.11
N LEU A 148 3.95 0.55 14.17
CA LEU A 148 2.96 -0.53 14.20
C LEU A 148 3.60 -1.89 14.10
N ARG A 149 4.60 -2.06 13.22
CA ARG A 149 5.38 -3.28 13.08
C ARG A 149 6.05 -3.68 14.40
N GLN A 150 6.67 -2.72 15.11
CA GLN A 150 7.26 -2.96 16.42
C GLN A 150 6.20 -3.36 17.46
N GLN A 151 5.07 -2.65 17.49
CA GLN A 151 3.95 -2.93 18.39
C GLN A 151 3.37 -4.34 18.17
N LEU A 152 3.36 -4.81 16.93
CA LEU A 152 2.88 -6.14 16.54
C LEU A 152 3.95 -7.24 16.72
N GLY A 153 5.17 -6.89 17.17
CA GLY A 153 6.25 -7.84 17.38
C GLY A 153 6.85 -8.39 16.08
N TRP A 154 6.67 -7.71 14.96
CA TRP A 154 7.17 -8.17 13.66
C TRP A 154 8.62 -7.74 13.45
N GLY A 155 9.54 -8.61 13.85
CA GLY A 155 10.99 -8.45 13.64
C GLY A 155 11.49 -9.15 12.36
N ASN A 156 12.82 -9.20 12.22
CA ASN A 156 13.48 -10.04 11.22
C ASN A 156 13.20 -11.51 11.54
N ARG A 157 12.86 -12.30 10.53
CA ARG A 157 12.59 -13.74 10.67
C ARG A 157 13.58 -14.54 9.84
N GLY A 158 14.74 -14.82 10.40
CA GLY A 158 15.79 -15.58 9.72
C GLY A 158 16.29 -14.89 8.44
N ALA A 159 16.12 -15.53 7.29
CA ALA A 159 16.52 -14.99 5.99
C ALA A 159 15.61 -13.88 5.45
N HIS A 160 14.50 -13.56 6.13
CA HIS A 160 13.56 -12.54 5.72
C HIS A 160 13.77 -11.24 6.48
N HIS A 161 13.68 -10.11 5.77
CA HIS A 161 13.60 -8.81 6.42
C HIS A 161 12.33 -8.69 7.28
N ALA A 162 12.38 -7.80 8.27
CA ALA A 162 11.15 -7.37 8.92
C ALA A 162 10.14 -6.85 7.87
N PRO A 163 8.84 -7.15 8.03
CA PRO A 163 7.80 -6.77 7.08
C PRO A 163 7.84 -5.29 6.72
N ARG A 164 7.62 -4.97 5.45
CA ARG A 164 7.62 -3.61 4.90
C ARG A 164 6.26 -3.31 4.26
N ILE A 165 5.92 -2.04 4.09
CA ILE A 165 4.69 -1.62 3.39
C ILE A 165 4.62 -2.22 1.97
N HIS A 166 5.75 -2.29 1.28
CA HIS A 166 5.81 -2.85 -0.08
C HIS A 166 5.44 -4.33 -0.12
N ASP A 167 5.63 -5.04 0.98
CA ASP A 167 5.29 -6.46 1.08
C ASP A 167 3.76 -6.70 1.09
N LEU A 168 2.93 -5.69 1.44
CA LEU A 168 1.48 -5.74 1.22
C LEU A 168 1.13 -5.92 -0.27
N ARG A 169 1.85 -5.21 -1.15
CA ARG A 169 1.69 -5.38 -2.59
C ARG A 169 2.17 -6.76 -3.06
N HIS A 170 3.30 -7.26 -2.55
CA HIS A 170 3.76 -8.61 -2.85
C HIS A 170 2.72 -9.65 -2.44
N THR A 171 2.14 -9.48 -1.26
CA THR A 171 1.06 -10.35 -0.76
C THR A 171 -0.14 -10.34 -1.70
N PHE A 172 -0.61 -9.15 -2.13
CA PHE A 172 -1.69 -9.05 -3.10
C PHE A 172 -1.40 -9.83 -4.39
N VAL A 173 -0.21 -9.67 -4.96
CA VAL A 173 0.20 -10.35 -6.20
C VAL A 173 0.21 -11.87 -6.00
N VAL A 174 0.81 -12.36 -4.91
CA VAL A 174 0.86 -13.81 -4.60
C VAL A 174 -0.55 -14.37 -4.42
N HIS A 175 -1.40 -13.72 -3.63
CA HIS A 175 -2.79 -14.17 -3.43
C HIS A 175 -3.56 -14.18 -4.75
N ARG A 176 -3.35 -13.20 -5.63
CA ARG A 176 -4.01 -13.16 -6.94
C ARG A 176 -3.56 -14.32 -7.83
N ILE A 177 -2.27 -14.65 -7.85
CA ILE A 177 -1.72 -15.78 -8.61
C ILE A 177 -2.31 -17.10 -8.09
N VAL A 178 -2.34 -17.30 -6.78
CA VAL A 178 -2.90 -18.51 -6.16
C VAL A 178 -4.39 -18.65 -6.51
N LEU A 179 -5.17 -17.58 -6.48
CA LEU A 179 -6.58 -17.59 -6.88
C LEU A 179 -6.74 -17.94 -8.36
N TRP A 180 -5.93 -17.40 -9.25
CA TRP A 180 -5.97 -17.73 -10.67
C TRP A 180 -5.62 -19.17 -10.93
N GLN A 181 -4.62 -19.73 -10.25
CA GLN A 181 -4.28 -21.16 -10.32
C GLN A 181 -5.47 -22.03 -9.91
N ALA A 182 -6.11 -21.70 -8.79
CA ALA A 182 -7.28 -22.43 -8.31
C ALA A 182 -8.49 -22.35 -9.26
N GLN A 183 -8.60 -21.27 -10.05
CA GLN A 183 -9.66 -21.05 -11.04
C GLN A 183 -9.31 -21.57 -12.44
N GLY A 184 -8.10 -22.15 -12.62
CA GLY A 184 -7.65 -22.65 -13.94
C GLY A 184 -7.39 -21.53 -14.97
N VAL A 185 -7.16 -20.30 -14.52
CA VAL A 185 -6.82 -19.17 -15.40
C VAL A 185 -5.42 -19.31 -15.92
N ASP A 186 -5.18 -19.02 -17.21
CA ASP A 186 -3.84 -18.95 -17.79
C ASP A 186 -3.03 -17.84 -17.11
N ILE A 187 -2.02 -18.25 -16.33
CA ILE A 187 -1.21 -17.33 -15.51
C ILE A 187 -0.36 -16.44 -16.41
N ASP A 188 0.17 -16.94 -17.52
CA ASP A 188 1.05 -16.16 -18.41
C ASP A 188 0.27 -14.99 -19.02
N GLN A 189 -0.95 -15.23 -19.46
CA GLN A 189 -1.83 -14.20 -19.98
C GLN A 189 -2.31 -13.24 -18.88
N ALA A 190 -2.62 -13.75 -17.69
CA ALA A 190 -3.05 -12.95 -16.56
C ALA A 190 -1.91 -12.09 -15.97
N MET A 191 -0.66 -12.58 -16.01
CA MET A 191 0.53 -11.83 -15.58
C MET A 191 0.81 -10.60 -16.44
N LEU A 192 0.45 -10.61 -17.73
CA LEU A 192 0.53 -9.41 -18.56
C LEU A 192 -0.36 -8.29 -17.99
N SER A 193 -1.54 -8.63 -17.53
CA SER A 193 -2.45 -7.68 -16.86
C SER A 193 -1.87 -7.18 -15.53
N LEU A 194 -1.24 -8.04 -14.73
CA LEU A 194 -0.55 -7.63 -13.48
C LEU A 194 0.72 -6.80 -13.72
N SER A 195 1.42 -6.99 -14.83
CA SER A 195 2.62 -6.20 -15.11
C SER A 195 2.30 -4.71 -15.38
N THR A 196 1.06 -4.41 -15.75
CA THR A 196 0.55 -3.04 -15.90
C THR A 196 0.12 -2.42 -14.55
N TYR A 197 0.08 -3.23 -13.49
CA TYR A 197 -0.09 -2.79 -12.10
C TYR A 197 1.29 -2.30 -11.53
#